data_724e3e4ffb123fed43ab5bb41795f49f
#
_entry.id   724e3e4ffb123fed43ab5bb41795f49f
#
_cell.length_a   1.000
_cell.length_b   1.000
_cell.length_c   1.000
_cell.angle_alpha   90.00
_cell.angle_beta   90.00
_cell.angle_gamma   90.00
#
_symmetry.space_group_name_H-M   'P 1'
#
loop_
_entity.id
_entity.type
_entity.pdbx_description
1 polymer ?
#
loop_
_entity_poly.entity_id
_entity_poly.type
_entity_poly.pdbx_seq_one_letter_code
_entity_poly.pdbx_strand_id
1 'polypeptide(L)'
;MAIDPLKVTQNIRESYIRYLASTFRLRDANLRELFYREVEKFLFTNGPILEATPPFKNGCYLKDLVQEGLLTKRLESFVYDSLPYLRENPLYLHQEKALRKILSGRNLVIASSTSSGKTECFLIPVYNHLLREHKEGKLTPGVRALLLYPMNALANDQLRKLRDISHAIEEKLPDVNITFGRYVGDTPKTKKEGKDQFLLRYPDVKPVKSELLSREEMRENPPHILITNYAMLEYLLLRPKDSPFFDGEYAKNWKYLILDEAHIYSGASGIEMAMLIRRLKDRVCRNVEGDIQCIATSATLVKEEEDFSKVAEFATNLFAEKFDFDPLNTSLQDVIKGEKIKTQIKEATFNCPIQLYSELDKIIREKSDSLLERCYEICDKFGIPENVLNEAKERCDGDVKRFLYEIFSKDKKIIKLERILEDGSKNFEECIKQLVDKNNPSDEERQCITSLV
;
A
#
# COMPACT_ATOMS: atom_id res chain seq x y z
N MET A 1 -14.56 16.39 4.99
CA MET A 1 -14.46 16.70 6.44
C MET A 1 -13.32 15.86 7.00
N ALA A 2 -12.26 16.48 7.51
CA ALA A 2 -11.17 15.72 8.12
C ALA A 2 -11.69 15.04 9.40
N ILE A 3 -11.37 13.76 9.55
CA ILE A 3 -11.76 12.98 10.73
C ILE A 3 -10.76 13.34 11.85
N ASP A 4 -11.25 13.83 12.97
CA ASP A 4 -10.46 14.01 14.19
C ASP A 4 -10.36 12.66 14.93
N PRO A 5 -9.23 11.96 14.93
CA PRO A 5 -9.11 10.63 15.50
C PRO A 5 -9.30 10.60 17.02
N LEU A 6 -8.96 11.67 17.73
CA LEU A 6 -9.16 11.78 19.17
C LEU A 6 -10.65 11.86 19.53
N LYS A 7 -11.37 12.75 18.85
CA LYS A 7 -12.80 12.93 19.04
C LYS A 7 -13.58 11.67 18.65
N VAL A 8 -13.17 11.01 17.57
CA VAL A 8 -13.78 9.73 17.14
C VAL A 8 -13.54 8.65 18.18
N THR A 9 -12.31 8.50 18.69
CA THR A 9 -11.99 7.52 19.74
C THR A 9 -12.80 7.76 21.02
N GLN A 10 -12.94 9.03 21.42
CA GLN A 10 -13.77 9.40 22.58
C GLN A 10 -15.25 9.06 22.33
N ASN A 11 -15.80 9.40 21.17
CA ASN A 11 -17.17 9.08 20.80
C ASN A 11 -17.44 7.57 20.78
N ILE A 12 -16.50 6.77 20.29
CA ILE A 12 -16.59 5.30 20.31
C ILE A 12 -16.64 4.80 21.74
N ARG A 13 -15.74 5.27 22.61
CA ARG A 13 -15.70 4.91 24.03
C ARG A 13 -17.01 5.24 24.73
N GLU A 14 -17.52 6.48 24.59
CA GLU A 14 -18.77 6.91 25.19
C GLU A 14 -19.98 6.11 24.68
N SER A 15 -19.99 5.80 23.38
CA SER A 15 -21.05 4.99 22.78
C SER A 15 -21.03 3.56 23.32
N TYR A 16 -19.85 2.99 23.54
CA TYR A 16 -19.69 1.67 24.10
C TYR A 16 -20.10 1.62 25.57
N ILE A 17 -19.74 2.63 26.38
CA ILE A 17 -20.19 2.76 27.77
C ILE A 17 -21.74 2.82 27.83
N ARG A 18 -22.35 3.64 26.95
CA ARG A 18 -23.83 3.72 26.85
C ARG A 18 -24.45 2.38 26.44
N TYR A 19 -23.82 1.65 25.52
CA TYR A 19 -24.25 0.31 25.12
C TYR A 19 -24.22 -0.66 26.31
N LEU A 20 -23.12 -0.72 27.05
CA LEU A 20 -23.00 -1.57 28.25
C LEU A 20 -24.05 -1.23 29.29
N ALA A 21 -24.27 0.04 29.56
CA ALA A 21 -25.29 0.52 30.50
C ALA A 21 -26.71 0.18 30.07
N SER A 22 -27.00 0.17 28.79
CA SER A 22 -28.30 -0.23 28.25
C SER A 22 -28.53 -1.74 28.27
N THR A 23 -27.45 -2.51 28.06
CA THR A 23 -27.48 -3.98 28.04
C THR A 23 -27.57 -4.57 29.44
N PHE A 24 -26.83 -4.03 30.39
CA PHE A 24 -26.84 -4.46 31.80
C PHE A 24 -27.72 -3.52 32.62
N ARG A 25 -29.03 -3.71 32.52
CA ARG A 25 -30.04 -2.89 33.23
C ARG A 25 -30.11 -3.27 34.73
N LEU A 26 -29.30 -2.61 35.54
CA LEU A 26 -29.34 -2.73 36.98
C LEU A 26 -30.53 -1.93 37.55
N ARG A 27 -31.40 -2.59 38.30
CA ARG A 27 -32.59 -1.97 38.87
C ARG A 27 -32.26 -1.08 40.10
N ASP A 28 -31.31 -1.50 40.91
CA ASP A 28 -30.84 -0.75 42.05
C ASP A 28 -30.00 0.47 41.59
N ALA A 29 -30.33 1.65 42.16
CA ALA A 29 -29.70 2.91 41.78
C ALA A 29 -28.22 2.98 42.21
N ASN A 30 -27.88 2.44 43.41
CA ASN A 30 -26.54 2.47 43.93
C ASN A 30 -25.62 1.52 43.13
N LEU A 31 -26.11 0.32 42.81
CA LEU A 31 -25.37 -0.61 41.97
C LEU A 31 -25.16 -0.07 40.55
N ARG A 32 -26.13 0.66 40.02
CA ARG A 32 -26.02 1.30 38.72
C ARG A 32 -24.96 2.41 38.72
N GLU A 33 -24.93 3.25 39.76
CA GLU A 33 -23.90 4.29 39.89
C GLU A 33 -22.52 3.70 40.07
N LEU A 34 -22.35 2.67 40.89
CA LEU A 34 -21.11 1.94 41.05
C LEU A 34 -20.67 1.29 39.75
N PHE A 35 -21.57 0.69 38.99
CA PHE A 35 -21.27 0.11 37.68
C PHE A 35 -20.74 1.15 36.70
N TYR A 36 -21.41 2.31 36.59
CA TYR A 36 -20.95 3.40 35.75
C TYR A 36 -19.54 3.87 36.15
N ARG A 37 -19.30 4.09 37.44
CA ARG A 37 -18.03 4.51 37.98
C ARG A 37 -16.89 3.51 37.68
N GLU A 38 -17.19 2.22 37.76
CA GLU A 38 -16.21 1.19 37.44
C GLU A 38 -15.99 1.09 35.92
N VAL A 39 -17.06 1.10 35.13
CA VAL A 39 -16.97 1.04 33.65
C VAL A 39 -16.20 2.24 33.08
N GLU A 40 -16.34 3.44 33.66
CA GLU A 40 -15.58 4.62 33.25
C GLU A 40 -14.07 4.50 33.50
N LYS A 41 -13.64 3.68 34.48
CA LYS A 41 -12.24 3.44 34.76
C LYS A 41 -11.57 2.51 33.75
N PHE A 42 -12.36 1.67 33.05
CA PHE A 42 -11.81 0.74 32.07
C PHE A 42 -11.45 1.45 30.74
N LEU A 43 -10.27 1.13 30.26
CA LEU A 43 -9.83 1.51 28.93
C LEU A 43 -10.44 0.56 27.90
N PHE A 44 -11.64 0.86 27.41
CA PHE A 44 -12.28 0.07 26.33
C PHE A 44 -11.67 0.33 24.95
N THR A 45 -10.77 1.28 24.85
CA THR A 45 -10.01 1.60 23.66
C THR A 45 -8.54 1.76 24.05
N ASN A 46 -7.64 1.32 23.21
CA ASN A 46 -6.19 1.55 23.41
C ASN A 46 -5.80 3.02 23.23
N GLY A 47 -6.78 3.92 23.02
CA GLY A 47 -6.55 5.31 22.67
C GLY A 47 -6.02 5.47 21.23
N PRO A 48 -5.89 6.69 20.75
CA PRO A 48 -5.22 6.95 19.51
C PRO A 48 -3.73 6.66 19.64
N ILE A 49 -3.20 5.97 18.63
CA ILE A 49 -1.78 5.61 18.53
C ILE A 49 -1.16 6.50 17.46
N LEU A 50 -0.05 7.12 17.78
CA LEU A 50 0.75 7.92 16.85
C LEU A 50 1.95 7.12 16.37
N GLU A 51 2.17 7.13 15.05
CA GLU A 51 3.33 6.50 14.41
C GLU A 51 3.97 7.49 13.44
N ALA A 52 5.28 7.60 13.49
CA ALA A 52 6.02 8.34 12.48
C ALA A 52 6.12 7.53 11.18
N THR A 53 5.78 8.15 10.06
CA THR A 53 5.89 7.54 8.73
C THR A 53 6.95 8.26 7.89
N PRO A 54 8.25 8.10 8.19
CA PRO A 54 9.29 8.70 7.37
C PRO A 54 9.22 8.19 5.93
N PRO A 55 9.55 9.02 4.93
CA PRO A 55 9.50 8.63 3.54
C PRO A 55 10.51 7.53 3.24
N PHE A 56 10.24 6.74 2.20
CA PHE A 56 11.18 5.76 1.71
C PHE A 56 12.34 6.42 0.97
N LYS A 57 13.51 5.78 0.99
CA LYS A 57 14.67 6.21 0.20
C LYS A 57 14.32 6.21 -1.28
N ASN A 58 14.74 7.25 -1.97
CA ASN A 58 14.59 7.38 -3.41
C ASN A 58 15.60 6.51 -4.16
N GLY A 59 15.15 5.93 -5.26
CA GLY A 59 15.95 5.26 -6.27
C GLY A 59 16.06 6.11 -7.55
N CYS A 60 16.17 5.46 -8.70
CA CYS A 60 16.21 6.11 -10.01
C CYS A 60 14.83 6.52 -10.51
N TYR A 61 14.76 7.35 -11.54
CA TYR A 61 13.50 7.61 -12.25
C TYR A 61 13.13 6.44 -13.16
N LEU A 62 11.84 6.25 -13.41
CA LEU A 62 11.36 5.22 -14.35
C LEU A 62 12.00 5.36 -15.75
N LYS A 63 12.17 6.59 -16.21
CA LYS A 63 12.82 6.92 -17.50
C LYS A 63 14.25 6.39 -17.59
N ASP A 64 14.97 6.32 -16.48
CA ASP A 64 16.35 5.84 -16.46
C ASP A 64 16.38 4.34 -16.79
N LEU A 65 15.43 3.54 -16.25
CA LEU A 65 15.28 2.12 -16.57
C LEU A 65 14.89 1.88 -18.04
N VAL A 66 14.14 2.82 -18.64
CA VAL A 66 13.82 2.78 -20.08
C VAL A 66 15.06 3.11 -20.92
N GLN A 67 15.86 4.10 -20.53
CA GLN A 67 17.12 4.46 -21.21
C GLN A 67 18.16 3.33 -21.14
N GLU A 68 18.20 2.61 -20.01
CA GLU A 68 19.03 1.41 -19.85
C GLU A 68 18.53 0.20 -20.69
N GLY A 69 17.36 0.29 -21.33
CA GLY A 69 16.75 -0.79 -22.10
C GLY A 69 16.11 -1.91 -21.26
N LEU A 70 16.04 -1.75 -19.95
CA LEU A 70 15.37 -2.70 -19.05
C LEU A 70 13.85 -2.67 -19.23
N LEU A 71 13.28 -1.48 -19.45
CA LEU A 71 11.86 -1.26 -19.73
C LEU A 71 11.65 -0.80 -21.18
N THR A 72 10.53 -1.16 -21.77
CA THR A 72 10.18 -0.72 -23.13
C THR A 72 9.69 0.73 -23.11
N LYS A 73 10.07 1.52 -24.14
CA LYS A 73 9.60 2.91 -24.27
C LYS A 73 8.06 3.01 -24.36
N ARG A 74 7.39 1.98 -24.88
CA ARG A 74 5.90 1.93 -24.93
C ARG A 74 5.27 1.95 -23.54
N LEU A 75 5.98 1.47 -22.51
CA LEU A 75 5.49 1.50 -21.12
C LEU A 75 5.35 2.94 -20.62
N GLU A 76 6.29 3.84 -20.92
CA GLU A 76 6.21 5.24 -20.51
C GLU A 76 4.96 5.94 -21.04
N SER A 77 4.50 5.58 -22.24
CA SER A 77 3.40 6.29 -22.91
C SER A 77 2.08 6.27 -22.14
N PHE A 78 1.86 5.26 -21.29
CA PHE A 78 0.63 5.13 -20.50
C PHE A 78 0.87 5.09 -18.98
N VAL A 79 2.04 4.65 -18.50
CA VAL A 79 2.30 4.55 -17.06
C VAL A 79 2.21 5.90 -16.38
N TYR A 80 2.69 6.96 -17.00
CA TYR A 80 2.62 8.31 -16.44
C TYR A 80 1.20 8.90 -16.41
N ASP A 81 0.26 8.38 -17.19
CA ASP A 81 -1.14 8.79 -17.14
C ASP A 81 -1.92 8.01 -16.08
N SER A 82 -1.59 6.73 -15.90
CA SER A 82 -2.20 5.90 -14.84
C SER A 82 -1.55 6.10 -13.46
N LEU A 83 -0.27 6.47 -13.42
CA LEU A 83 0.52 6.73 -12.22
C LEU A 83 1.26 8.08 -12.35
N PRO A 84 0.54 9.23 -12.31
CA PRO A 84 1.10 10.56 -12.62
C PRO A 84 2.29 10.95 -11.74
N TYR A 85 2.31 10.48 -10.51
CA TYR A 85 3.39 10.77 -9.56
C TYR A 85 4.76 10.24 -10.01
N LEU A 86 4.81 9.19 -10.84
CA LEU A 86 6.08 8.64 -11.38
C LEU A 86 6.71 9.52 -12.44
N ARG A 87 6.01 10.54 -12.94
CA ARG A 87 6.56 11.52 -13.90
C ARG A 87 7.54 12.47 -13.22
N GLU A 88 7.18 12.93 -12.03
CA GLU A 88 7.92 13.97 -11.30
C GLU A 88 8.78 13.41 -10.18
N ASN A 89 8.43 12.24 -9.65
CA ASN A 89 9.12 11.61 -8.54
C ASN A 89 9.91 10.38 -8.98
N PRO A 90 11.09 10.16 -8.39
CA PRO A 90 11.82 8.91 -8.59
C PRO A 90 11.05 7.73 -7.98
N LEU A 91 11.34 6.54 -8.47
CA LEU A 91 10.94 5.31 -7.80
C LEU A 91 11.54 5.29 -6.38
N TYR A 92 10.87 4.62 -5.45
CA TYR A 92 11.55 4.28 -4.21
C TYR A 92 12.66 3.26 -4.47
N LEU A 93 13.71 3.29 -3.66
CA LEU A 93 14.86 2.40 -3.80
C LEU A 93 14.48 0.91 -3.82
N HIS A 94 13.50 0.51 -3.00
CA HIS A 94 13.02 -0.87 -3.01
C HIS A 94 12.24 -1.22 -4.28
N GLN A 95 11.54 -0.25 -4.89
CA GLN A 95 10.88 -0.45 -6.19
C GLN A 95 11.91 -0.63 -7.30
N GLU A 96 12.93 0.23 -7.37
CA GLU A 96 14.04 0.10 -8.33
C GLU A 96 14.72 -1.27 -8.21
N LYS A 97 15.13 -1.64 -6.98
CA LYS A 97 15.77 -2.94 -6.72
C LYS A 97 14.86 -4.11 -7.15
N ALA A 98 13.55 -4.02 -6.85
CA ALA A 98 12.58 -5.05 -7.24
C ALA A 98 12.45 -5.17 -8.76
N LEU A 99 12.30 -4.03 -9.45
CA LEU A 99 12.20 -4.01 -10.92
C LEU A 99 13.43 -4.64 -11.57
N ARG A 100 14.64 -4.23 -11.15
CA ARG A 100 15.90 -4.79 -11.69
C ARG A 100 15.99 -6.31 -11.49
N LYS A 101 15.63 -6.80 -10.32
CA LYS A 101 15.64 -8.24 -10.00
C LYS A 101 14.61 -9.03 -10.80
N ILE A 102 13.36 -8.57 -10.85
CA ILE A 102 12.30 -9.24 -11.60
C ILE A 102 12.62 -9.25 -13.09
N LEU A 103 13.11 -8.14 -13.63
CA LEU A 103 13.51 -8.06 -15.05
C LEU A 103 14.74 -8.91 -15.39
N SER A 104 15.58 -9.25 -14.42
CA SER A 104 16.67 -10.24 -14.61
C SER A 104 16.23 -11.70 -14.46
N GLY A 105 14.93 -11.96 -14.24
CA GLY A 105 14.37 -13.31 -14.13
C GLY A 105 14.45 -13.92 -12.72
N ARG A 106 14.83 -13.15 -11.68
CA ARG A 106 14.91 -13.64 -10.30
C ARG A 106 13.54 -13.70 -9.64
N ASN A 107 13.32 -14.70 -8.81
CA ASN A 107 12.22 -14.74 -7.85
C ASN A 107 12.44 -13.67 -6.77
N LEU A 108 11.36 -13.14 -6.15
CA LEU A 108 11.51 -12.02 -5.23
C LEU A 108 10.46 -12.00 -4.11
N VAL A 109 10.91 -11.66 -2.90
CA VAL A 109 10.04 -11.26 -1.79
C VAL A 109 10.22 -9.76 -1.55
N ILE A 110 9.11 -9.01 -1.58
CA ILE A 110 9.08 -7.56 -1.35
C ILE A 110 8.46 -7.31 0.02
N ALA A 111 9.30 -7.01 1.00
CA ALA A 111 8.90 -6.72 2.37
C ALA A 111 8.88 -5.21 2.61
N SER A 112 7.70 -4.60 2.56
CA SER A 112 7.54 -3.17 2.78
C SER A 112 6.17 -2.87 3.37
N SER A 113 6.03 -1.78 4.13
CA SER A 113 4.75 -1.41 4.75
C SER A 113 3.64 -1.22 3.72
N THR A 114 2.40 -1.16 4.17
CA THR A 114 1.26 -0.79 3.34
C THR A 114 1.49 0.58 2.71
N SER A 115 0.93 0.83 1.54
CA SER A 115 1.06 2.09 0.78
C SER A 115 2.49 2.46 0.33
N SER A 116 3.41 1.48 0.28
CA SER A 116 4.79 1.67 -0.18
C SER A 116 5.01 1.46 -1.68
N GLY A 117 3.94 1.24 -2.44
CA GLY A 117 4.05 0.96 -3.88
C GLY A 117 4.51 -0.46 -4.21
N LYS A 118 4.19 -1.46 -3.38
CA LYS A 118 4.49 -2.88 -3.67
C LYS A 118 3.87 -3.36 -4.98
N THR A 119 2.69 -2.87 -5.30
CA THR A 119 1.94 -3.24 -6.52
C THR A 119 2.72 -2.86 -7.78
N GLU A 120 3.31 -1.69 -7.82
CA GLU A 120 4.11 -1.19 -8.93
C GLU A 120 5.34 -2.07 -9.19
N CYS A 121 5.92 -2.65 -8.13
CA CYS A 121 7.08 -3.54 -8.23
C CYS A 121 6.82 -4.76 -9.12
N PHE A 122 5.61 -5.31 -9.15
CA PHE A 122 5.27 -6.47 -9.97
C PHE A 122 4.42 -6.13 -11.20
N LEU A 123 3.54 -5.13 -11.16
CA LEU A 123 2.73 -4.77 -12.33
C LEU A 123 3.58 -4.18 -13.46
N ILE A 124 4.56 -3.32 -13.17
CA ILE A 124 5.43 -2.73 -14.18
C ILE A 124 6.18 -3.82 -14.98
N PRO A 125 6.85 -4.83 -14.36
CA PRO A 125 7.45 -5.93 -15.10
C PRO A 125 6.45 -6.77 -15.90
N VAL A 126 5.26 -7.04 -15.35
CA VAL A 126 4.22 -7.79 -16.05
C VAL A 126 3.79 -7.06 -17.32
N TYR A 127 3.45 -5.77 -17.23
CA TYR A 127 3.08 -4.98 -18.41
C TYR A 127 4.25 -4.86 -19.40
N ASN A 128 5.48 -4.69 -18.93
CA ASN A 128 6.66 -4.65 -19.78
C ASN A 128 6.84 -5.97 -20.58
N HIS A 129 6.61 -7.11 -19.94
CA HIS A 129 6.64 -8.42 -20.61
C HIS A 129 5.54 -8.53 -21.68
N LEU A 130 4.30 -8.19 -21.34
CA LEU A 130 3.17 -8.23 -22.26
C LEU A 130 3.35 -7.31 -23.47
N LEU A 131 3.94 -6.12 -23.28
CA LEU A 131 4.29 -5.20 -24.36
C LEU A 131 5.39 -5.75 -25.28
N ARG A 132 6.36 -6.50 -24.71
CA ARG A 132 7.40 -7.19 -25.51
C ARG A 132 6.79 -8.30 -26.36
N GLU A 133 5.93 -9.13 -25.77
CA GLU A 133 5.17 -10.16 -26.52
C GLU A 133 4.30 -9.56 -27.63
N HIS A 134 3.64 -8.43 -27.35
CA HIS A 134 2.86 -7.73 -28.37
C HIS A 134 3.75 -7.26 -29.53
N LYS A 135 4.90 -6.66 -29.24
CA LYS A 135 5.85 -6.22 -30.26
C LYS A 135 6.36 -7.39 -31.13
N GLU A 136 6.50 -8.57 -30.52
CA GLU A 136 6.94 -9.80 -31.20
C GLU A 136 5.78 -10.55 -31.92
N GLY A 137 4.53 -10.05 -31.83
CA GLY A 137 3.37 -10.73 -32.40
C GLY A 137 2.97 -12.02 -31.65
N LYS A 138 3.42 -12.18 -30.40
CA LYS A 138 3.19 -13.38 -29.57
C LYS A 138 2.11 -13.20 -28.51
N LEU A 139 1.50 -12.02 -28.38
CA LEU A 139 0.46 -11.75 -27.38
C LEU A 139 -0.86 -12.42 -27.77
N THR A 140 -0.96 -13.72 -27.53
CA THR A 140 -2.17 -14.55 -27.72
C THR A 140 -2.93 -14.68 -26.40
N PRO A 141 -4.23 -15.06 -26.39
CA PRO A 141 -4.94 -15.38 -25.15
C PRO A 141 -4.15 -16.39 -24.29
N GLY A 142 -4.30 -16.30 -22.98
CA GLY A 142 -3.62 -17.18 -22.02
C GLY A 142 -2.98 -16.43 -20.88
N VAL A 143 -2.96 -17.03 -19.70
CA VAL A 143 -2.47 -16.42 -18.48
C VAL A 143 -0.94 -16.24 -18.53
N ARG A 144 -0.46 -15.01 -18.37
CA ARG A 144 0.97 -14.68 -18.14
C ARG A 144 1.24 -14.38 -16.67
N ALA A 145 0.27 -13.73 -16.02
CA ALA A 145 0.41 -13.39 -14.60
C ALA A 145 -0.84 -13.85 -13.83
N LEU A 146 -0.62 -14.66 -12.80
CA LEU A 146 -1.62 -14.98 -11.79
C LEU A 146 -1.36 -14.14 -10.55
N LEU A 147 -2.36 -13.33 -10.16
CA LEU A 147 -2.34 -12.55 -8.94
C LEU A 147 -3.25 -13.21 -7.90
N LEU A 148 -2.65 -13.70 -6.83
CA LEU A 148 -3.35 -14.34 -5.72
C LEU A 148 -3.49 -13.37 -4.54
N TYR A 149 -4.73 -13.09 -4.17
CA TYR A 149 -5.08 -12.26 -3.02
C TYR A 149 -5.76 -13.08 -1.94
N PRO A 150 -5.44 -12.84 -0.66
CA PRO A 150 -6.07 -13.57 0.44
C PRO A 150 -7.55 -13.19 0.62
N MET A 151 -7.93 -11.97 0.23
CA MET A 151 -9.28 -11.43 0.41
C MET A 151 -9.80 -10.78 -0.87
N ASN A 152 -11.11 -10.94 -1.12
CA ASN A 152 -11.77 -10.34 -2.29
C ASN A 152 -11.73 -8.80 -2.29
N ALA A 153 -11.66 -8.15 -1.13
CA ALA A 153 -11.56 -6.69 -1.03
C ALA A 153 -10.28 -6.17 -1.68
N LEU A 154 -9.12 -6.79 -1.38
CA LEU A 154 -7.84 -6.45 -2.00
C LEU A 154 -7.83 -6.70 -3.51
N ALA A 155 -8.46 -7.80 -3.94
CA ALA A 155 -8.62 -8.09 -5.36
C ALA A 155 -9.45 -7.01 -6.09
N ASN A 156 -10.44 -6.40 -5.44
CA ASN A 156 -11.24 -5.31 -6.01
C ASN A 156 -10.44 -4.01 -6.17
N ASP A 157 -9.57 -3.69 -5.21
CA ASP A 157 -8.70 -2.50 -5.31
C ASP A 157 -7.71 -2.65 -6.46
N GLN A 158 -7.18 -3.85 -6.67
CA GLN A 158 -6.32 -4.13 -7.82
C GLN A 158 -7.08 -4.04 -9.16
N LEU A 159 -8.32 -4.49 -9.22
CA LEU A 159 -9.15 -4.31 -10.42
C LEU A 159 -9.28 -2.83 -10.80
N ARG A 160 -9.46 -1.94 -9.81
CA ARG A 160 -9.52 -0.49 -10.09
C ARG A 160 -8.22 0.00 -10.74
N LYS A 161 -7.06 -0.36 -10.17
CA LYS A 161 -5.75 -0.02 -10.76
C LYS A 161 -5.59 -0.57 -12.17
N LEU A 162 -5.98 -1.82 -12.42
CA LEU A 162 -5.90 -2.41 -13.76
C LEU A 162 -6.83 -1.71 -14.77
N ARG A 163 -8.01 -1.24 -14.33
CA ARG A 163 -8.91 -0.43 -15.18
C ARG A 163 -8.27 0.91 -15.54
N ASP A 164 -7.68 1.60 -14.56
CA ASP A 164 -7.00 2.89 -14.80
C ASP A 164 -5.85 2.73 -15.78
N ILE A 165 -5.04 1.69 -15.63
CA ILE A 165 -3.97 1.35 -16.58
C ILE A 165 -4.54 1.02 -17.96
N SER A 166 -5.63 0.24 -18.02
CA SER A 166 -6.24 -0.15 -19.29
C SER A 166 -6.87 1.01 -20.03
N HIS A 167 -7.48 1.98 -19.33
CA HIS A 167 -7.95 3.22 -19.95
C HIS A 167 -6.78 4.00 -20.58
N ALA A 168 -5.65 4.11 -19.88
CA ALA A 168 -4.47 4.78 -20.42
C ALA A 168 -3.88 4.02 -21.63
N ILE A 169 -3.90 2.68 -21.61
CA ILE A 169 -3.48 1.86 -22.76
C ILE A 169 -4.42 2.06 -23.95
N GLU A 170 -5.74 1.99 -23.75
CA GLU A 170 -6.72 2.19 -24.82
C GLU A 170 -6.57 3.56 -25.50
N GLU A 171 -6.19 4.60 -24.73
CA GLU A 171 -5.97 5.94 -25.24
C GLU A 171 -4.64 6.10 -25.99
N LYS A 172 -3.53 5.60 -25.41
CA LYS A 172 -2.17 5.85 -25.91
C LYS A 172 -1.67 4.77 -26.88
N LEU A 173 -2.16 3.54 -26.75
CA LEU A 173 -1.72 2.38 -27.52
C LEU A 173 -2.94 1.57 -28.03
N PRO A 174 -3.74 2.12 -28.93
CA PRO A 174 -5.00 1.51 -29.40
C PRO A 174 -4.80 0.16 -30.11
N ASP A 175 -3.57 -0.13 -30.53
CA ASP A 175 -3.15 -1.41 -31.12
C ASP A 175 -2.89 -2.52 -30.08
N VAL A 176 -2.83 -2.18 -28.79
CA VAL A 176 -2.51 -3.11 -27.70
C VAL A 176 -3.77 -3.49 -26.93
N ASN A 177 -4.06 -4.78 -26.84
CA ASN A 177 -5.16 -5.30 -26.03
C ASN A 177 -4.63 -6.29 -24.99
N ILE A 178 -4.30 -5.78 -23.79
CA ILE A 178 -3.87 -6.58 -22.63
C ILE A 178 -5.10 -6.90 -21.78
N THR A 179 -5.61 -8.12 -21.86
CA THR A 179 -6.81 -8.54 -21.15
C THR A 179 -6.53 -8.94 -19.71
N PHE A 180 -7.47 -8.64 -18.83
CA PHE A 180 -7.45 -9.06 -17.43
C PHE A 180 -8.84 -9.46 -16.95
N GLY A 181 -8.89 -10.27 -15.88
CA GLY A 181 -10.16 -10.71 -15.32
C GLY A 181 -10.00 -11.16 -13.87
N ARG A 182 -11.06 -10.94 -13.09
CA ARG A 182 -11.18 -11.42 -11.71
C ARG A 182 -12.07 -12.67 -11.69
N TYR A 183 -11.50 -13.81 -11.33
CA TYR A 183 -12.21 -15.07 -11.22
C TYR A 183 -12.31 -15.51 -9.76
N VAL A 184 -13.44 -15.20 -9.12
CA VAL A 184 -13.74 -15.52 -7.71
C VAL A 184 -15.16 -16.07 -7.58
N GLY A 185 -15.62 -16.34 -6.36
CA GLY A 185 -16.93 -16.97 -6.11
C GLY A 185 -18.11 -16.21 -6.70
N ASP A 186 -18.10 -14.89 -6.63
CA ASP A 186 -19.16 -13.98 -7.10
C ASP A 186 -19.01 -13.55 -8.58
N THR A 187 -18.00 -14.05 -9.30
CA THR A 187 -17.83 -13.75 -10.74
C THR A 187 -19.01 -14.27 -11.54
N PRO A 188 -19.68 -13.41 -12.34
CA PRO A 188 -20.84 -13.76 -13.16
C PRO A 188 -20.56 -14.94 -14.09
N LYS A 189 -21.59 -15.73 -14.37
CA LYS A 189 -21.43 -16.94 -15.21
C LYS A 189 -21.37 -16.58 -16.69
N THR A 190 -22.26 -15.69 -17.15
CA THR A 190 -22.45 -15.34 -18.56
C THR A 190 -22.03 -13.90 -18.86
N LYS A 191 -21.73 -13.62 -20.13
CA LYS A 191 -21.37 -12.27 -20.61
C LYS A 191 -22.46 -11.24 -20.30
N LYS A 192 -23.73 -11.63 -20.44
CA LYS A 192 -24.86 -10.73 -20.15
C LYS A 192 -24.91 -10.37 -18.67
N GLU A 193 -24.87 -11.37 -17.77
CA GLU A 193 -24.84 -11.14 -16.33
C GLU A 193 -23.64 -10.26 -15.91
N GLY A 194 -22.47 -10.46 -16.54
CA GLY A 194 -21.28 -9.68 -16.30
C GLY A 194 -21.47 -8.20 -16.59
N LYS A 195 -22.02 -7.88 -17.75
CA LYS A 195 -22.32 -6.50 -18.16
C LYS A 195 -23.38 -5.86 -17.28
N ASP A 196 -24.46 -6.55 -16.99
CA ASP A 196 -25.56 -6.05 -16.17
C ASP A 196 -25.08 -5.75 -14.74
N GLN A 197 -24.31 -6.65 -14.14
CA GLN A 197 -23.73 -6.45 -12.81
C GLN A 197 -22.68 -5.34 -12.77
N PHE A 198 -21.87 -5.20 -13.82
CA PHE A 198 -20.89 -4.13 -13.91
C PHE A 198 -21.58 -2.75 -13.90
N LEU A 199 -22.57 -2.55 -14.75
CA LEU A 199 -23.32 -1.29 -14.83
C LEU A 199 -24.08 -0.97 -13.54
N LEU A 200 -24.61 -1.99 -12.86
CA LEU A 200 -25.28 -1.79 -11.57
C LEU A 200 -24.28 -1.37 -10.46
N ARG A 201 -23.10 -1.98 -10.44
CA ARG A 201 -22.11 -1.76 -9.38
C ARG A 201 -21.29 -0.50 -9.59
N TYR A 202 -21.07 -0.11 -10.84
CA TYR A 202 -20.22 0.99 -11.26
C TYR A 202 -20.90 1.87 -12.30
N PRO A 203 -22.02 2.56 -11.94
CA PRO A 203 -22.82 3.32 -12.91
C PRO A 203 -22.04 4.46 -13.57
N ASP A 204 -21.05 5.03 -12.85
CA ASP A 204 -20.26 6.17 -13.30
C ASP A 204 -18.91 5.76 -13.92
N VAL A 205 -18.60 4.45 -13.98
CA VAL A 205 -17.34 3.94 -14.52
C VAL A 205 -17.53 3.46 -15.95
N LYS A 206 -16.76 4.00 -16.88
CA LYS A 206 -16.75 3.55 -18.27
C LYS A 206 -16.09 2.17 -18.37
N PRO A 207 -16.78 1.15 -18.95
CA PRO A 207 -16.19 -0.16 -19.15
C PRO A 207 -14.97 -0.10 -20.08
N VAL A 208 -13.91 -0.84 -19.73
CA VAL A 208 -12.76 -1.07 -20.61
C VAL A 208 -12.94 -2.36 -21.41
N LYS A 209 -12.50 -2.36 -22.66
CA LYS A 209 -12.65 -3.53 -23.56
C LYS A 209 -11.80 -4.71 -23.11
N SER A 210 -10.71 -4.44 -22.39
CA SER A 210 -9.74 -5.42 -21.92
C SER A 210 -10.18 -6.16 -20.65
N GLU A 211 -11.23 -5.71 -19.94
CA GLU A 211 -11.74 -6.40 -18.74
C GLU A 211 -12.72 -7.51 -19.11
N LEU A 212 -12.40 -8.75 -18.77
CA LEU A 212 -13.29 -9.89 -18.93
C LEU A 212 -14.17 -10.04 -17.68
N LEU A 213 -15.46 -9.76 -17.83
CA LEU A 213 -16.41 -9.61 -16.72
C LEU A 213 -17.06 -10.92 -16.26
N SER A 214 -16.95 -11.99 -17.06
CA SER A 214 -17.66 -13.25 -16.81
C SER A 214 -16.75 -14.47 -16.94
N ARG A 215 -17.18 -15.57 -16.29
CA ARG A 215 -16.50 -16.87 -16.41
C ARG A 215 -16.51 -17.40 -17.84
N GLU A 216 -17.58 -17.13 -18.59
CA GLU A 216 -17.73 -17.52 -19.99
C GLU A 216 -16.65 -16.86 -20.84
N GLU A 217 -16.49 -15.53 -20.76
CA GLU A 217 -15.46 -14.78 -21.50
C GLU A 217 -14.06 -15.27 -21.19
N MET A 218 -13.76 -15.45 -19.89
CA MET A 218 -12.44 -15.89 -19.45
C MET A 218 -12.12 -17.34 -19.82
N ARG A 219 -13.11 -18.22 -20.01
CA ARG A 219 -12.92 -19.59 -20.49
C ARG A 219 -12.72 -19.66 -21.99
N GLU A 220 -13.45 -18.82 -22.74
CA GLU A 220 -13.28 -18.72 -24.20
C GLU A 220 -11.91 -18.12 -24.56
N ASN A 221 -11.51 -17.07 -23.85
CA ASN A 221 -10.26 -16.36 -24.05
C ASN A 221 -9.60 -16.09 -22.70
N PRO A 222 -8.74 -17.00 -22.20
CA PRO A 222 -8.07 -16.79 -20.93
C PRO A 222 -7.32 -15.45 -20.88
N PRO A 223 -7.53 -14.62 -19.82
CA PRO A 223 -6.93 -13.30 -19.74
C PRO A 223 -5.41 -13.37 -19.55
N HIS A 224 -4.70 -12.34 -19.98
CA HIS A 224 -3.26 -12.22 -19.74
C HIS A 224 -2.93 -12.05 -18.26
N ILE A 225 -3.78 -11.31 -17.52
CA ILE A 225 -3.66 -11.12 -16.06
C ILE A 225 -4.90 -11.69 -15.39
N LEU A 226 -4.73 -12.76 -14.62
CA LEU A 226 -5.79 -13.42 -13.87
C LEU A 226 -5.69 -13.08 -12.39
N ILE A 227 -6.77 -12.51 -11.84
CA ILE A 227 -6.88 -12.25 -10.39
C ILE A 227 -7.79 -13.29 -9.77
N THR A 228 -7.33 -13.93 -8.71
CA THR A 228 -8.15 -14.90 -7.96
C THR A 228 -7.72 -14.96 -6.48
N ASN A 229 -8.38 -15.83 -5.73
CA ASN A 229 -8.00 -16.16 -4.36
C ASN A 229 -7.66 -17.65 -4.22
N TYR A 230 -7.09 -18.02 -3.07
CA TYR A 230 -6.69 -19.39 -2.75
C TYR A 230 -7.80 -20.42 -3.04
N ALA A 231 -8.97 -20.23 -2.42
CA ALA A 231 -10.07 -21.20 -2.53
C ALA A 231 -10.56 -21.34 -3.99
N MET A 232 -10.60 -20.24 -4.74
CA MET A 232 -11.02 -20.29 -6.12
C MET A 232 -9.98 -20.94 -7.03
N LEU A 233 -8.69 -20.71 -6.80
CA LEU A 233 -7.62 -21.39 -7.55
C LEU A 233 -7.72 -22.92 -7.39
N GLU A 234 -8.01 -23.41 -6.19
CA GLU A 234 -8.25 -24.83 -5.96
C GLU A 234 -9.42 -25.35 -6.83
N TYR A 235 -10.56 -24.64 -6.84
CA TYR A 235 -11.69 -25.00 -7.69
C TYR A 235 -11.36 -24.91 -9.17
N LEU A 236 -10.59 -23.91 -9.62
CA LEU A 236 -10.17 -23.79 -11.03
C LEU A 236 -9.35 -25.00 -11.48
N LEU A 237 -8.45 -25.49 -10.65
CA LEU A 237 -7.63 -26.68 -10.95
C LEU A 237 -8.44 -27.99 -10.99
N LEU A 238 -9.57 -28.06 -10.30
CA LEU A 238 -10.41 -29.25 -10.22
C LEU A 238 -11.50 -29.32 -11.27
N ARG A 239 -12.00 -28.18 -11.76
CA ARG A 239 -13.16 -28.13 -12.67
C ARG A 239 -12.77 -28.33 -14.12
N PRO A 240 -13.32 -29.34 -14.82
CA PRO A 240 -13.01 -29.56 -16.23
C PRO A 240 -13.35 -28.36 -17.14
N LYS A 241 -14.37 -27.57 -16.78
CA LYS A 241 -14.78 -26.39 -17.57
C LYS A 241 -13.73 -25.25 -17.51
N ASP A 242 -12.85 -25.26 -16.51
CA ASP A 242 -11.81 -24.26 -16.30
C ASP A 242 -10.44 -24.71 -16.86
N SER A 243 -10.40 -25.89 -17.50
CA SER A 243 -9.17 -26.40 -18.12
C SER A 243 -8.50 -25.47 -19.14
N PRO A 244 -9.22 -24.62 -19.91
CA PRO A 244 -8.58 -23.71 -20.86
C PRO A 244 -7.54 -22.77 -20.24
N PHE A 245 -7.59 -22.50 -18.94
CA PHE A 245 -6.57 -21.69 -18.28
C PHE A 245 -5.22 -22.41 -18.16
N PHE A 246 -5.23 -23.73 -18.11
CA PHE A 246 -4.07 -24.54 -17.69
C PHE A 246 -3.58 -25.54 -18.73
N ASP A 247 -4.42 -25.88 -19.71
CA ASP A 247 -4.15 -26.96 -20.65
C ASP A 247 -4.02 -26.45 -22.09
N GLY A 248 -3.39 -27.25 -22.94
CA GLY A 248 -3.25 -26.98 -24.38
C GLY A 248 -2.20 -25.90 -24.67
N GLU A 249 -2.47 -25.07 -25.65
CA GLU A 249 -1.55 -24.02 -26.10
C GLU A 249 -1.44 -22.88 -25.11
N TYR A 250 -2.47 -22.62 -24.30
CA TYR A 250 -2.49 -21.54 -23.32
C TYR A 250 -1.63 -21.82 -22.08
N ALA A 251 -1.40 -23.08 -21.74
CA ALA A 251 -0.53 -23.48 -20.63
C ALA A 251 0.93 -23.04 -20.79
N LYS A 252 1.39 -22.85 -22.00
CA LYS A 252 2.78 -22.43 -22.29
C LYS A 252 3.05 -20.96 -22.03
N ASN A 253 2.01 -20.19 -21.73
CA ASN A 253 2.09 -18.73 -21.62
C ASN A 253 2.33 -18.25 -20.19
N TRP A 254 2.25 -19.12 -19.20
CA TRP A 254 2.45 -18.79 -17.79
C TRP A 254 3.86 -18.27 -17.54
N LYS A 255 3.98 -17.10 -16.88
CA LYS A 255 5.25 -16.47 -16.62
C LYS A 255 5.41 -16.00 -15.18
N TYR A 256 4.36 -15.44 -14.58
CA TYR A 256 4.42 -14.84 -13.25
C TYR A 256 3.38 -15.45 -12.33
N LEU A 257 3.81 -15.83 -11.12
CA LEU A 257 2.97 -16.18 -9.98
C LEU A 257 3.20 -15.16 -8.87
N ILE A 258 2.21 -14.32 -8.62
CA ILE A 258 2.30 -13.22 -7.66
C ILE A 258 1.38 -13.51 -6.49
N LEU A 259 1.94 -13.55 -5.28
CA LEU A 259 1.22 -13.78 -4.04
C LEU A 259 1.28 -12.53 -3.16
N ASP A 260 0.17 -11.83 -3.06
CA ASP A 260 0.08 -10.64 -2.21
C ASP A 260 -0.22 -11.02 -0.76
N GLU A 261 0.33 -10.24 0.18
CA GLU A 261 0.23 -10.45 1.63
C GLU A 261 0.62 -11.88 2.08
N ALA A 262 1.75 -12.37 1.58
CA ALA A 262 2.23 -13.74 1.77
C ALA A 262 2.38 -14.16 3.26
N HIS A 263 2.51 -13.20 4.18
CA HIS A 263 2.59 -13.46 5.62
C HIS A 263 1.34 -14.13 6.22
N ILE A 264 0.21 -14.05 5.54
CA ILE A 264 -1.05 -14.69 5.97
C ILE A 264 -0.94 -16.22 5.85
N TYR A 265 -0.13 -16.71 4.90
CA TYR A 265 0.04 -18.12 4.65
C TYR A 265 1.15 -18.71 5.54
N SER A 266 0.82 -18.93 6.81
CA SER A 266 1.72 -19.53 7.82
C SER A 266 1.07 -20.76 8.45
N GLY A 267 1.88 -21.66 9.04
CA GLY A 267 1.38 -22.90 9.64
C GLY A 267 0.64 -23.79 8.64
N ALA A 268 -0.53 -24.30 9.02
CA ALA A 268 -1.32 -25.22 8.19
C ALA A 268 -1.74 -24.58 6.86
N SER A 269 -2.21 -23.32 6.87
CA SER A 269 -2.59 -22.62 5.64
C SER A 269 -1.42 -22.38 4.68
N GLY A 270 -0.20 -22.24 5.22
CA GLY A 270 1.01 -22.14 4.41
C GLY A 270 1.32 -23.47 3.70
N ILE A 271 1.15 -24.59 4.38
CA ILE A 271 1.35 -25.93 3.80
C ILE A 271 0.32 -26.18 2.70
N GLU A 272 -0.94 -25.89 2.94
CA GLU A 272 -2.01 -26.04 1.94
C GLU A 272 -1.73 -25.18 0.70
N MET A 273 -1.33 -23.93 0.88
CA MET A 273 -0.98 -23.02 -0.21
C MET A 273 0.23 -23.54 -0.99
N ALA A 274 1.27 -24.00 -0.31
CA ALA A 274 2.44 -24.59 -0.93
C ALA A 274 2.10 -25.83 -1.79
N MET A 275 1.20 -26.69 -1.33
CA MET A 275 0.72 -27.83 -2.11
C MET A 275 -0.14 -27.40 -3.31
N LEU A 276 -0.97 -26.39 -3.14
CA LEU A 276 -1.77 -25.84 -4.24
C LEU A 276 -0.88 -25.24 -5.34
N ILE A 277 0.16 -24.50 -4.96
CA ILE A 277 1.14 -23.95 -5.92
C ILE A 277 1.87 -25.09 -6.67
N ARG A 278 2.28 -26.15 -6.00
CA ARG A 278 2.90 -27.32 -6.65
C ARG A 278 1.98 -27.97 -7.65
N ARG A 279 0.70 -28.15 -7.30
CA ARG A 279 -0.32 -28.66 -8.24
C ARG A 279 -0.51 -27.76 -9.46
N LEU A 280 -0.53 -26.44 -9.27
CA LEU A 280 -0.58 -25.49 -10.36
C LEU A 280 0.65 -25.63 -11.26
N LYS A 281 1.85 -25.57 -10.69
CA LYS A 281 3.13 -25.70 -11.42
C LYS A 281 3.26 -27.02 -12.17
N ASP A 282 2.86 -28.13 -11.54
CA ASP A 282 2.86 -29.43 -12.20
C ASP A 282 2.00 -29.41 -13.48
N ARG A 283 0.85 -28.75 -13.43
CA ARG A 283 -0.08 -28.71 -14.55
C ARG A 283 0.38 -27.79 -15.68
N VAL A 284 0.99 -26.64 -15.37
CA VAL A 284 1.33 -25.60 -16.36
C VAL A 284 2.78 -25.65 -16.85
N CYS A 285 3.72 -26.13 -16.04
CA CYS A 285 5.15 -26.19 -16.39
C CYS A 285 5.84 -27.52 -15.95
N ARG A 286 5.08 -28.52 -15.55
CA ARG A 286 5.60 -29.82 -15.07
C ARG A 286 6.62 -29.70 -13.96
N ASN A 287 6.46 -28.70 -13.10
CA ASN A 287 7.36 -28.33 -11.99
C ASN A 287 8.83 -28.08 -12.43
N VAL A 288 9.05 -27.63 -13.67
CA VAL A 288 10.39 -27.21 -14.09
C VAL A 288 10.77 -25.94 -13.36
N GLU A 289 11.88 -25.98 -12.64
CA GLU A 289 12.40 -24.84 -11.88
C GLU A 289 12.76 -23.68 -12.81
N GLY A 290 12.33 -22.47 -12.46
CA GLY A 290 12.59 -21.25 -13.22
C GLY A 290 11.65 -20.97 -14.39
N ASP A 291 10.74 -21.87 -14.75
CA ASP A 291 9.75 -21.64 -15.82
C ASP A 291 8.74 -20.56 -15.42
N ILE A 292 8.35 -20.54 -14.14
CA ILE A 292 7.45 -19.52 -13.57
C ILE A 292 8.20 -18.70 -12.55
N GLN A 293 8.24 -17.39 -12.76
CA GLN A 293 8.83 -16.46 -11.83
C GLN A 293 7.86 -16.15 -10.69
N CYS A 294 8.30 -16.38 -9.46
CA CYS A 294 7.49 -16.25 -8.25
C CYS A 294 7.81 -14.95 -7.52
N ILE A 295 6.77 -14.17 -7.20
CA ILE A 295 6.89 -12.90 -6.52
C ILE A 295 5.94 -12.91 -5.30
N ALA A 296 6.47 -12.62 -4.12
CA ALA A 296 5.67 -12.44 -2.92
C ALA A 296 5.75 -11.00 -2.42
N THR A 297 4.65 -10.47 -1.91
CA THR A 297 4.65 -9.20 -1.19
C THR A 297 4.23 -9.41 0.26
N SER A 298 4.73 -8.59 1.16
CA SER A 298 4.35 -8.62 2.57
C SER A 298 4.61 -7.29 3.26
N ALA A 299 3.80 -7.00 4.28
CA ALA A 299 4.04 -5.85 5.16
C ALA A 299 4.90 -6.20 6.38
N THR A 300 4.92 -7.46 6.82
CA THR A 300 5.37 -7.83 8.17
C THR A 300 6.41 -8.96 8.25
N LEU A 301 6.80 -9.56 7.12
CA LEU A 301 7.72 -10.72 7.13
C LEU A 301 9.15 -10.38 7.57
N VAL A 302 9.60 -9.14 7.38
CA VAL A 302 10.96 -8.73 7.72
C VAL A 302 10.91 -7.60 8.74
N LYS A 303 11.40 -7.84 9.94
CA LYS A 303 11.61 -6.81 10.98
C LYS A 303 13.06 -6.37 11.03
N GLU A 304 13.98 -7.31 11.07
CA GLU A 304 15.44 -7.09 11.18
C GLU A 304 16.18 -7.78 10.03
N GLU A 305 17.48 -7.49 9.88
CA GLU A 305 18.31 -8.07 8.82
C GLU A 305 18.49 -9.58 8.97
N GLU A 306 18.43 -10.09 10.18
CA GLU A 306 18.53 -11.53 10.49
C GLU A 306 17.35 -12.35 9.94
N ASP A 307 16.23 -11.70 9.66
CA ASP A 307 15.03 -12.37 9.15
C ASP A 307 15.12 -12.72 7.65
N PHE A 308 16.00 -12.05 6.88
CA PHE A 308 16.06 -12.22 5.42
C PHE A 308 16.28 -13.66 4.98
N SER A 309 17.21 -14.37 5.62
CA SER A 309 17.48 -15.78 5.30
C SER A 309 16.28 -16.67 5.57
N LYS A 310 15.57 -16.46 6.69
CA LYS A 310 14.36 -17.20 7.05
C LYS A 310 13.21 -16.93 6.08
N VAL A 311 13.10 -15.69 5.62
CA VAL A 311 12.07 -15.29 4.64
C VAL A 311 12.38 -15.88 3.26
N ALA A 312 13.64 -15.95 2.84
CA ALA A 312 14.05 -16.64 1.63
C ALA A 312 13.74 -18.15 1.70
N GLU A 313 14.03 -18.79 2.82
CA GLU A 313 13.69 -20.20 3.06
C GLU A 313 12.17 -20.42 3.06
N PHE A 314 11.41 -19.56 3.73
CA PHE A 314 9.94 -19.60 3.72
C PHE A 314 9.40 -19.49 2.28
N ALA A 315 9.88 -18.55 1.48
CA ALA A 315 9.46 -18.38 0.11
C ALA A 315 9.85 -19.60 -0.76
N THR A 316 11.05 -20.14 -0.57
CA THR A 316 11.50 -21.35 -1.26
C THR A 316 10.56 -22.53 -0.97
N ASN A 317 10.20 -22.74 0.30
CA ASN A 317 9.28 -23.79 0.69
C ASN A 317 7.85 -23.56 0.18
N LEU A 318 7.38 -22.31 0.17
CA LEU A 318 6.04 -21.94 -0.29
C LEU A 318 5.87 -22.14 -1.81
N PHE A 319 6.80 -21.62 -2.61
CA PHE A 319 6.70 -21.63 -4.07
C PHE A 319 7.32 -22.85 -4.74
N ALA A 320 8.12 -23.65 -4.02
CA ALA A 320 8.99 -24.67 -4.60
C ALA A 320 9.87 -24.10 -5.75
N GLU A 321 10.43 -22.93 -5.51
CA GLU A 321 11.38 -22.22 -6.36
C GLU A 321 12.53 -21.69 -5.51
N LYS A 322 13.67 -21.46 -6.14
CA LYS A 322 14.85 -20.97 -5.44
C LYS A 322 14.72 -19.48 -5.11
N PHE A 323 14.88 -19.15 -3.84
CA PHE A 323 15.06 -17.78 -3.33
C PHE A 323 16.36 -17.76 -2.54
N ASP A 324 17.32 -16.97 -3.01
CA ASP A 324 18.62 -16.84 -2.36
C ASP A 324 18.68 -15.60 -1.48
N PHE A 325 19.44 -15.70 -0.41
CA PHE A 325 19.84 -14.54 0.36
C PHE A 325 21.30 -14.69 0.83
N ASP A 326 22.17 -13.85 0.26
CA ASP A 326 23.56 -13.71 0.69
C ASP A 326 23.81 -12.22 1.00
N PRO A 327 24.10 -11.85 2.26
CA PRO A 327 24.30 -10.46 2.66
C PRO A 327 25.51 -9.80 1.95
N LEU A 328 26.49 -10.61 1.50
CA LEU A 328 27.70 -10.13 0.83
C LEU A 328 27.55 -10.05 -0.70
N ASN A 329 26.55 -10.69 -1.26
CA ASN A 329 26.33 -10.73 -2.70
C ASN A 329 24.95 -10.17 -3.08
N THR A 330 24.92 -8.92 -3.54
CA THR A 330 23.67 -8.23 -3.93
C THR A 330 22.89 -8.94 -5.04
N SER A 331 23.56 -9.73 -5.89
CA SER A 331 22.87 -10.52 -6.93
C SER A 331 22.04 -11.68 -6.34
N LEU A 332 22.40 -12.16 -5.15
CA LEU A 332 21.77 -13.25 -4.43
C LEU A 332 20.89 -12.74 -3.25
N GLN A 333 20.33 -11.57 -3.35
CA GLN A 333 19.40 -10.99 -2.35
C GLN A 333 18.00 -10.95 -2.92
N ASP A 334 17.27 -12.07 -2.85
CA ASP A 334 15.91 -12.19 -3.36
C ASP A 334 14.83 -11.77 -2.32
N VAL A 335 15.25 -11.16 -1.24
CA VAL A 335 14.38 -10.50 -0.26
C VAL A 335 14.75 -9.02 -0.22
N ILE A 336 13.80 -8.15 -0.55
CA ILE A 336 14.00 -6.70 -0.54
C ILE A 336 13.11 -6.09 0.54
N LYS A 337 13.70 -5.27 1.40
CA LYS A 337 13.00 -4.48 2.41
C LYS A 337 12.88 -3.03 1.95
N GLY A 338 11.72 -2.41 2.23
CA GLY A 338 11.55 -0.96 2.07
C GLY A 338 12.39 -0.20 3.10
N GLU A 339 13.40 0.51 2.62
CA GLU A 339 14.27 1.33 3.46
C GLU A 339 13.68 2.73 3.61
N LYS A 340 13.38 3.13 4.84
CA LYS A 340 12.94 4.48 5.16
C LYS A 340 14.15 5.42 5.34
N ILE A 341 13.96 6.70 5.03
CA ILE A 341 14.99 7.71 5.31
C ILE A 341 15.04 7.88 6.82
N LYS A 342 16.20 7.59 7.42
CA LYS A 342 16.42 7.97 8.83
C LYS A 342 16.51 9.48 8.87
N THR A 343 15.62 10.12 9.62
CA THR A 343 15.66 11.57 9.83
C THR A 343 17.01 11.89 10.45
N GLN A 344 17.86 12.65 9.75
CA GLN A 344 19.03 13.23 10.40
C GLN A 344 18.47 14.15 11.46
N ILE A 345 18.80 13.88 12.73
CA ILE A 345 18.37 14.69 13.87
C ILE A 345 18.94 16.09 13.64
N LYS A 346 18.10 16.99 13.12
CA LYS A 346 18.45 18.39 12.96
C LYS A 346 18.58 19.00 14.36
N GLU A 347 19.51 19.88 14.55
CA GLU A 347 19.57 20.66 15.78
C GLU A 347 18.36 21.59 15.84
N ALA A 348 17.66 21.57 16.96
CA ALA A 348 16.55 22.49 17.20
C ALA A 348 17.09 23.92 17.29
N THR A 349 16.56 24.82 16.47
CA THR A 349 16.99 26.24 16.49
C THR A 349 16.09 27.12 17.35
N PHE A 350 14.84 26.67 17.59
CA PHE A 350 13.88 27.40 18.41
C PHE A 350 12.85 26.45 19.05
N ASN A 351 11.95 26.99 19.85
CA ASN A 351 10.91 26.26 20.55
C ASN A 351 9.57 27.00 20.40
N CYS A 352 8.69 26.50 19.56
CA CYS A 352 7.38 27.10 19.30
C CYS A 352 6.51 27.12 20.57
N PRO A 353 5.76 28.21 20.82
CA PRO A 353 4.61 28.16 21.73
C PRO A 353 3.57 27.19 21.19
N ILE A 354 2.99 26.34 22.06
CA ILE A 354 2.03 25.31 21.64
C ILE A 354 0.74 25.92 21.01
N GLN A 355 0.39 27.13 21.37
CA GLN A 355 -0.76 27.87 20.84
C GLN A 355 -0.61 28.14 19.33
N LEU A 356 0.62 28.26 18.82
CA LEU A 356 0.87 28.45 17.40
C LEU A 356 0.25 27.33 16.55
N TYR A 357 0.36 26.09 16.99
CA TYR A 357 -0.19 24.95 16.24
C TYR A 357 -1.71 25.05 16.08
N SER A 358 -2.41 25.41 17.16
CA SER A 358 -3.86 25.59 17.14
C SER A 358 -4.31 26.75 16.23
N GLU A 359 -3.57 27.87 16.23
CA GLU A 359 -3.89 29.02 15.39
C GLU A 359 -3.63 28.72 13.90
N LEU A 360 -2.54 28.04 13.58
CA LEU A 360 -2.26 27.61 12.21
C LEU A 360 -3.31 26.60 11.69
N ASP A 361 -3.71 25.61 12.52
CA ASP A 361 -4.75 24.66 12.12
C ASP A 361 -6.08 25.37 11.79
N LYS A 362 -6.49 26.39 12.57
CA LYS A 362 -7.67 27.19 12.28
C LYS A 362 -7.58 27.85 10.91
N ILE A 363 -6.47 28.50 10.60
CA ILE A 363 -6.27 29.23 9.33
C ILE A 363 -6.23 28.27 8.14
N ILE A 364 -5.54 27.14 8.28
CA ILE A 364 -5.46 26.12 7.22
C ILE A 364 -6.86 25.58 6.86
N ARG A 365 -7.73 25.44 7.85
CA ARG A 365 -9.12 24.98 7.65
C ARG A 365 -10.01 26.02 6.95
N GLU A 366 -9.69 27.31 7.04
CA GLU A 366 -10.47 28.38 6.42
C GLU A 366 -10.31 28.49 4.88
N LYS A 367 -9.30 27.85 4.28
CA LYS A 367 -9.05 27.79 2.82
C LYS A 367 -9.14 29.16 2.13
N SER A 368 -8.29 30.11 2.53
CA SER A 368 -8.20 31.46 1.95
C SER A 368 -7.16 31.52 0.82
N ASP A 369 -7.37 32.38 -0.18
CA ASP A 369 -6.42 32.62 -1.28
C ASP A 369 -5.08 33.22 -0.82
N SER A 370 -5.04 33.87 0.37
CA SER A 370 -3.83 34.44 0.99
C SER A 370 -3.26 33.59 2.14
N LEU A 371 -3.42 32.26 2.06
CA LEU A 371 -3.10 31.34 3.14
C LEU A 371 -1.62 31.42 3.58
N LEU A 372 -0.69 31.54 2.61
CA LEU A 372 0.74 31.62 2.90
C LEU A 372 1.10 32.89 3.70
N GLU A 373 0.56 34.05 3.31
CA GLU A 373 0.81 35.33 3.98
C GLU A 373 0.27 35.30 5.40
N ARG A 374 -0.93 34.78 5.60
CA ARG A 374 -1.54 34.62 6.93
C ARG A 374 -0.74 33.67 7.82
N CYS A 375 -0.23 32.56 7.29
CA CYS A 375 0.65 31.66 8.02
C CYS A 375 1.95 32.37 8.42
N TYR A 376 2.54 33.18 7.53
CA TYR A 376 3.73 33.95 7.81
C TYR A 376 3.49 34.96 8.95
N GLU A 377 2.44 35.79 8.87
CA GLU A 377 2.07 36.79 9.88
C GLU A 377 1.86 36.15 11.27
N ILE A 378 1.22 34.99 11.33
CA ILE A 378 1.03 34.31 12.61
C ILE A 378 2.34 33.73 13.14
N CYS A 379 3.16 33.11 12.33
CA CYS A 379 4.46 32.63 12.75
C CYS A 379 5.33 33.76 13.31
N ASP A 380 5.33 34.94 12.66
CA ASP A 380 6.02 36.14 13.11
C ASP A 380 5.45 36.64 14.44
N LYS A 381 4.12 36.76 14.57
CA LYS A 381 3.44 37.16 15.82
C LYS A 381 3.78 36.23 17.00
N PHE A 382 3.99 34.95 16.76
CA PHE A 382 4.37 34.01 17.81
C PHE A 382 5.88 33.94 18.06
N GLY A 383 6.67 34.82 17.43
CA GLY A 383 8.09 35.01 17.71
C GLY A 383 8.99 33.94 17.07
N ILE A 384 8.61 33.36 15.93
CA ILE A 384 9.52 32.53 15.15
C ILE A 384 10.68 33.43 14.65
N PRO A 385 11.94 32.99 14.76
CA PRO A 385 13.09 33.78 14.33
C PRO A 385 12.98 34.22 12.86
N GLU A 386 13.23 35.52 12.60
CA GLU A 386 13.09 36.14 11.28
C GLU A 386 13.92 35.44 10.18
N ASN A 387 15.13 34.99 10.55
CA ASN A 387 15.98 34.23 9.65
C ASN A 387 15.35 32.88 9.21
N VAL A 388 14.60 32.22 10.10
CA VAL A 388 13.90 30.98 9.79
C VAL A 388 12.70 31.25 8.90
N LEU A 389 11.94 32.33 9.17
CA LEU A 389 10.78 32.73 8.36
C LEU A 389 11.19 33.09 6.94
N ASN A 390 12.26 33.87 6.79
CA ASN A 390 12.76 34.29 5.48
C ASN A 390 13.28 33.09 4.67
N GLU A 391 14.06 32.22 5.29
CA GLU A 391 14.55 30.99 4.65
C GLU A 391 13.39 30.08 4.20
N ALA A 392 12.36 29.90 5.06
CA ALA A 392 11.18 29.12 4.74
C ALA A 392 10.39 29.75 3.57
N LYS A 393 10.26 31.08 3.53
CA LYS A 393 9.58 31.80 2.45
C LYS A 393 10.31 31.67 1.12
N GLU A 394 11.64 31.73 1.11
CA GLU A 394 12.45 31.54 -0.09
C GLU A 394 12.36 30.12 -0.67
N ARG A 395 12.26 29.10 0.21
CA ARG A 395 12.27 27.68 -0.17
C ARG A 395 10.91 27.10 -0.46
N CYS A 396 9.82 27.78 -0.10
CA CYS A 396 8.47 27.20 -0.20
C CYS A 396 7.88 27.22 -1.61
N ASP A 397 8.45 27.96 -2.55
CA ASP A 397 7.93 28.10 -3.93
C ASP A 397 6.41 28.44 -3.98
N GLY A 398 5.91 29.16 -2.96
CA GLY A 398 4.48 29.48 -2.82
C GLY A 398 3.62 28.37 -2.19
N ASP A 399 4.18 27.21 -1.86
CA ASP A 399 3.46 26.12 -1.21
C ASP A 399 3.48 26.25 0.33
N VAL A 400 2.28 26.40 0.91
CA VAL A 400 2.07 26.52 2.35
C VAL A 400 2.59 25.28 3.13
N LYS A 401 2.41 24.09 2.58
CA LYS A 401 2.87 22.87 3.23
C LYS A 401 4.39 22.84 3.33
N ARG A 402 5.06 23.25 2.27
CA ARG A 402 6.52 23.34 2.25
C ARG A 402 7.03 24.43 3.18
N PHE A 403 6.34 25.57 3.24
CA PHE A 403 6.64 26.64 4.20
C PHE A 403 6.58 26.14 5.66
N LEU A 404 5.48 25.49 6.03
CA LEU A 404 5.31 24.93 7.38
C LEU A 404 6.33 23.84 7.68
N TYR A 405 6.66 22.99 6.71
CA TYR A 405 7.71 21.97 6.86
C TYR A 405 9.08 22.58 7.17
N GLU A 406 9.49 23.63 6.44
CA GLU A 406 10.77 24.30 6.67
C GLU A 406 10.85 24.92 8.07
N ILE A 407 9.74 25.46 8.59
CA ILE A 407 9.67 25.98 9.96
C ILE A 407 9.70 24.84 10.97
N PHE A 408 8.75 23.91 10.89
CA PHE A 408 8.58 22.89 11.92
C PHE A 408 9.70 21.86 11.97
N SER A 409 10.41 21.64 10.87
CA SER A 409 11.61 20.78 10.84
C SER A 409 12.75 21.29 11.76
N LYS A 410 12.67 22.52 12.27
CA LYS A 410 13.63 23.15 13.17
C LYS A 410 13.08 23.39 14.59
N ASP A 411 11.82 23.01 14.83
CA ASP A 411 11.17 23.18 16.14
C ASP A 411 11.54 22.06 17.10
N LYS A 412 11.91 22.46 18.33
CA LYS A 412 12.32 21.56 19.41
C LYS A 412 11.26 20.50 19.76
N LYS A 413 9.96 20.86 19.71
CA LYS A 413 8.88 19.94 20.05
C LYS A 413 8.66 18.89 18.95
N ILE A 414 8.74 19.29 17.68
CA ILE A 414 8.65 18.36 16.55
C ILE A 414 9.81 17.38 16.59
N ILE A 415 11.04 17.88 16.77
CA ILE A 415 12.23 17.02 16.86
C ILE A 415 12.13 16.07 18.08
N LYS A 416 11.56 16.56 19.21
CA LYS A 416 11.30 15.71 20.38
C LYS A 416 10.25 14.63 20.06
N LEU A 417 9.19 14.98 19.34
CA LEU A 417 8.16 14.03 18.90
C LEU A 417 8.73 12.97 17.93
N GLU A 418 9.54 13.37 16.97
CA GLU A 418 10.23 12.44 16.06
C GLU A 418 11.07 11.42 16.85
N ARG A 419 11.84 11.88 17.86
CA ARG A 419 12.63 10.99 18.73
C ARG A 419 11.77 10.02 19.55
N ILE A 420 10.63 10.50 20.08
CA ILE A 420 9.68 9.64 20.82
C ILE A 420 9.14 8.50 19.93
N LEU A 421 8.97 8.78 18.63
CA LEU A 421 8.39 7.87 17.67
C LEU A 421 9.43 7.03 16.87
N GLU A 422 10.73 7.25 17.10
CA GLU A 422 11.79 6.45 16.43
C GLU A 422 11.68 4.96 16.74
N ASP A 423 11.33 4.61 17.98
CA ASP A 423 11.20 3.23 18.45
C ASP A 423 9.85 2.57 18.08
N GLY A 424 9.03 3.22 17.26
CA GLY A 424 7.75 2.72 16.80
C GLY A 424 6.54 3.51 17.30
N SER A 425 5.37 2.91 17.17
CA SER A 425 4.10 3.56 17.54
C SER A 425 3.97 3.73 19.05
N LYS A 426 3.46 4.89 19.47
CA LYS A 426 3.23 5.25 20.88
C LYS A 426 1.80 5.71 21.11
N ASN A 427 1.32 5.55 22.33
CA ASN A 427 0.03 6.13 22.71
C ASN A 427 0.11 7.66 22.67
N PHE A 428 -0.87 8.29 22.02
CA PHE A 428 -0.84 9.74 21.79
C PHE A 428 -0.88 10.56 23.08
N GLU A 429 -1.61 10.11 24.10
CA GLU A 429 -1.62 10.73 25.41
C GLU A 429 -0.23 10.73 26.08
N GLU A 430 0.54 9.66 25.88
CA GLU A 430 1.92 9.60 26.37
C GLU A 430 2.82 10.58 25.61
N CYS A 431 2.63 10.71 24.30
CA CYS A 431 3.34 11.69 23.49
C CYS A 431 3.06 13.12 23.97
N ILE A 432 1.78 13.45 24.24
CA ILE A 432 1.41 14.79 24.77
C ILE A 432 2.08 15.06 26.09
N LYS A 433 2.03 14.13 27.06
CA LYS A 433 2.68 14.28 28.36
C LYS A 433 4.18 14.56 28.24
N GLN A 434 4.86 13.83 27.36
CA GLN A 434 6.28 14.01 27.11
C GLN A 434 6.60 15.32 26.39
N LEU A 435 5.76 15.78 25.46
CA LEU A 435 5.97 17.04 24.72
C LEU A 435 5.79 18.27 25.60
N VAL A 436 4.82 18.23 26.52
CA VAL A 436 4.50 19.33 27.43
C VAL A 436 5.34 19.27 28.74
N ASP A 437 6.05 18.15 28.95
CA ASP A 437 6.80 17.87 30.21
C ASP A 437 5.91 17.91 31.46
N LYS A 438 4.67 17.44 31.37
CA LYS A 438 3.67 17.39 32.42
C LYS A 438 2.97 16.05 32.51
N ASN A 439 2.76 15.55 33.73
CA ASN A 439 1.99 14.32 33.93
C ASN A 439 0.49 14.49 33.65
N ASN A 440 -0.07 15.67 33.89
CA ASN A 440 -1.47 16.02 33.64
C ASN A 440 -1.55 17.31 32.81
N PRO A 441 -1.44 17.23 31.47
CA PRO A 441 -1.65 18.36 30.58
C PRO A 441 -3.07 18.90 30.69
N SER A 442 -3.26 20.22 30.56
CA SER A 442 -4.58 20.84 30.49
C SER A 442 -5.29 20.47 29.18
N ASP A 443 -6.61 20.66 29.14
CA ASP A 443 -7.38 20.39 27.91
C ASP A 443 -6.94 21.32 26.75
N GLU A 444 -6.57 22.56 27.07
CA GLU A 444 -6.01 23.49 26.08
C GLU A 444 -4.68 23.00 25.52
N GLU A 445 -3.76 22.53 26.36
CA GLU A 445 -2.47 21.96 25.94
C GLU A 445 -2.68 20.71 25.08
N ARG A 446 -3.63 19.84 25.45
CA ARG A 446 -4.00 18.66 24.64
C ARG A 446 -4.50 19.07 23.27
N GLN A 447 -5.41 20.06 23.21
CA GLN A 447 -5.96 20.54 21.94
C GLN A 447 -4.88 21.17 21.06
N CYS A 448 -3.96 21.97 21.62
CA CYS A 448 -2.88 22.57 20.86
C CYS A 448 -1.95 21.51 20.25
N ILE A 449 -1.57 20.48 21.01
CA ILE A 449 -0.74 19.37 20.47
C ILE A 449 -1.51 18.51 19.47
N THR A 450 -2.83 18.35 19.66
CA THR A 450 -3.67 17.66 18.66
C THR A 450 -3.68 18.38 17.31
N SER A 451 -3.63 19.70 17.31
CA SER A 451 -3.57 20.50 16.08
C SER A 451 -2.20 20.43 15.38
N LEU A 452 -1.17 19.89 16.05
CA LEU A 452 0.15 19.65 15.46
C LEU A 452 0.15 18.38 14.60
N VAL A 453 -0.65 17.38 14.96
CA VAL A 453 -0.73 16.06 14.35
C VAL A 453 -1.90 15.97 13.35
#